data_7f8d0946a0b43ea388d633b8e13155f5
#
_entry.id   7f8d0946a0b43ea388d633b8e13155f5
#
_cell.length_a   1.000
_cell.length_b   1.000
_cell.length_c   1.000
_cell.angle_alpha   90.00
_cell.angle_beta   90.00
_cell.angle_gamma   90.00
#
_symmetry.space_group_name_H-M   'P 1'
#
loop_
_entity.id
_entity.type
_entity.pdbx_description
1 polymer ?
#
loop_
_entity_poly.entity_id
_entity_poly.type
_entity_poly.pdbx_seq_one_letter_code
_entity_poly.pdbx_strand_id
1 'polypeptide(L)'
;MATKALFNTLVNWFIRQRIDQIEHFIKFPVETQEGLLFSQLFHAEETEYGQKYGFSTISNYQDFQRKVPVVCYEDFEPYIEKARQGQKDVIWPGQIKQFAKSSGTTNAKSKY
;
A
#
# COMPACT_ATOMS: atom_id res chain seq x y z
N MET A 1 -31.89 -21.25 -18.44
CA MET A 1 -32.21 -20.87 -17.07
C MET A 1 -31.12 -21.26 -16.08
N ALA A 2 -30.46 -22.41 -16.22
CA ALA A 2 -29.38 -22.87 -15.29
C ALA A 2 -28.16 -21.92 -15.21
N THR A 3 -27.73 -21.33 -16.29
CA THR A 3 -26.57 -20.42 -16.34
C THR A 3 -26.76 -19.13 -15.54
N LYS A 4 -27.97 -18.58 -15.51
CA LYS A 4 -28.27 -17.38 -14.68
C LYS A 4 -28.26 -17.70 -13.18
N ALA A 5 -28.74 -18.87 -12.80
CA ALA A 5 -28.75 -19.31 -11.41
C ALA A 5 -27.33 -19.55 -10.90
N LEU A 6 -26.46 -20.19 -11.69
CA LEU A 6 -25.04 -20.39 -11.36
C LEU A 6 -24.28 -19.07 -11.23
N PHE A 7 -24.50 -18.14 -12.16
CA PHE A 7 -23.89 -16.82 -12.11
C PHE A 7 -24.32 -16.04 -10.84
N ASN A 8 -25.61 -16.03 -10.53
CA ASN A 8 -26.10 -15.38 -9.31
C ASN A 8 -25.52 -16.01 -8.03
N THR A 9 -25.35 -17.34 -8.02
CA THR A 9 -24.75 -18.05 -6.88
C THR A 9 -23.28 -17.65 -6.69
N LEU A 10 -22.50 -17.56 -7.77
CA LEU A 10 -21.11 -17.12 -7.73
C LEU A 10 -20.98 -15.67 -7.28
N VAL A 11 -21.82 -14.79 -7.81
CA VAL A 11 -21.83 -13.37 -7.42
C VAL A 11 -22.21 -13.22 -5.95
N ASN A 12 -23.25 -13.92 -5.48
CA ASN A 12 -23.65 -13.90 -4.08
C ASN A 12 -22.56 -14.45 -3.14
N TRP A 13 -21.86 -15.52 -3.56
CA TRP A 13 -20.75 -16.06 -2.78
C TRP A 13 -19.61 -15.04 -2.65
N PHE A 14 -19.24 -14.38 -3.76
CA PHE A 14 -18.20 -13.35 -3.77
C PHE A 14 -18.59 -12.14 -2.92
N ILE A 15 -19.84 -11.68 -3.02
CA ILE A 15 -20.35 -10.57 -2.21
C ILE A 15 -20.32 -10.92 -0.72
N ARG A 16 -20.77 -12.12 -0.32
CA ARG A 16 -20.73 -12.55 1.07
C ARG A 16 -19.32 -12.56 1.63
N GLN A 17 -18.36 -13.10 0.89
CA GLN A 17 -16.97 -13.11 1.32
C GLN A 17 -16.42 -11.68 1.52
N ARG A 18 -16.86 -10.74 0.69
CA ARG A 18 -16.47 -9.33 0.83
C ARG A 18 -17.14 -8.66 2.03
N ILE A 19 -18.39 -9.00 2.32
CA ILE A 19 -19.11 -8.50 3.49
C ILE A 19 -18.43 -9.00 4.78
N ASP A 20 -18.09 -10.29 4.86
CA ASP A 20 -17.38 -10.86 6.01
C ASP A 20 -16.04 -10.14 6.28
N GLN A 21 -15.29 -9.82 5.23
CA GLN A 21 -14.07 -9.02 5.35
C GLN A 21 -14.33 -7.61 5.89
N ILE A 22 -15.38 -6.95 5.42
CA ILE A 22 -15.76 -5.61 5.88
C ILE A 22 -16.21 -5.67 7.35
N GLU A 23 -17.01 -6.66 7.72
CA GLU A 23 -17.43 -6.86 9.12
C GLU A 23 -16.25 -7.13 10.05
N HIS A 24 -15.30 -7.94 9.61
CA HIS A 24 -14.07 -8.18 10.36
C HIS A 24 -13.27 -6.89 10.56
N PHE A 25 -13.11 -6.11 9.51
CA PHE A 25 -12.45 -4.81 9.55
C PHE A 25 -13.12 -3.81 10.50
N ILE A 26 -14.47 -3.80 10.54
CA ILE A 26 -15.24 -2.95 11.46
C ILE A 26 -15.07 -3.42 12.92
N LYS A 27 -15.05 -4.72 13.16
CA LYS A 27 -14.94 -5.29 14.51
C LYS A 27 -13.51 -5.20 15.08
N PHE A 28 -12.51 -5.34 14.22
CA PHE A 28 -11.09 -5.42 14.59
C PHE A 28 -10.22 -4.43 13.78
N PRO A 29 -10.48 -3.11 13.88
CA PRO A 29 -9.81 -2.13 13.04
C PRO A 29 -8.30 -2.02 13.32
N VAL A 30 -7.90 -2.11 14.58
CA VAL A 30 -6.49 -1.97 14.98
C VAL A 30 -5.68 -3.16 14.49
N GLU A 31 -6.15 -4.37 14.76
CA GLU A 31 -5.50 -5.62 14.32
C GLU A 31 -5.41 -5.69 12.80
N THR A 32 -6.45 -5.22 12.10
CA THR A 32 -6.44 -5.17 10.64
C THR A 32 -5.41 -4.17 10.10
N GLN A 33 -5.31 -3.00 10.71
CA GLN A 33 -4.32 -1.98 10.34
C GLN A 33 -2.88 -2.46 10.61
N GLU A 34 -2.65 -3.07 11.76
CA GLU A 34 -1.35 -3.65 12.09
C GLU A 34 -0.97 -4.76 11.12
N GLY A 35 -1.88 -5.67 10.83
CA GLY A 35 -1.67 -6.74 9.86
C GLY A 35 -1.33 -6.21 8.47
N LEU A 36 -2.01 -5.15 8.01
CA LEU A 36 -1.71 -4.48 6.75
C LEU A 36 -0.34 -3.81 6.77
N LEU A 37 -0.01 -3.08 7.83
CA LEU A 37 1.29 -2.43 7.98
C LEU A 37 2.43 -3.45 7.86
N PHE A 38 2.37 -4.54 8.63
CA PHE A 38 3.42 -5.57 8.59
C PHE A 38 3.48 -6.28 7.26
N SER A 39 2.35 -6.55 6.62
CA SER A 39 2.33 -7.11 5.28
C SER A 39 3.03 -6.19 4.27
N GLN A 40 2.78 -4.89 4.32
CA GLN A 40 3.43 -3.91 3.45
C GLN A 40 4.93 -3.78 3.72
N LEU A 41 5.33 -3.72 4.98
CA LEU A 41 6.75 -3.68 5.38
C LEU A 41 7.50 -4.92 4.88
N PHE A 42 6.92 -6.10 5.06
CA PHE A 42 7.49 -7.37 4.58
C PHE A 42 7.66 -7.38 3.06
N HIS A 43 6.65 -6.92 2.30
CA HIS A 43 6.77 -6.86 0.85
C HIS A 43 7.82 -5.85 0.37
N ALA A 44 8.00 -4.75 1.10
CA ALA A 44 8.89 -3.66 0.71
C ALA A 44 10.29 -3.73 1.36
N GLU A 45 10.59 -4.75 2.18
CA GLU A 45 11.85 -4.82 2.95
C GLU A 45 13.11 -4.83 2.09
N GLU A 46 13.05 -5.44 0.91
CA GLU A 46 14.17 -5.52 -0.03
C GLU A 46 14.27 -4.30 -0.97
N THR A 47 13.35 -3.35 -0.88
CA THR A 47 13.43 -2.12 -1.68
C THR A 47 14.50 -1.16 -1.15
N GLU A 48 14.94 -0.20 -1.96
CA GLU A 48 15.88 0.84 -1.54
C GLU A 48 15.39 1.58 -0.28
N TYR A 49 14.10 1.93 -0.26
CA TYR A 49 13.49 2.61 0.88
C TYR A 49 13.36 1.70 2.10
N GLY A 50 12.98 0.44 1.89
CA GLY A 50 12.84 -0.55 2.95
C GLY A 50 14.16 -0.88 3.64
N GLN A 51 15.23 -1.03 2.87
CA GLN A 51 16.58 -1.25 3.40
C GLN A 51 17.09 -0.03 4.16
N LYS A 52 16.87 1.17 3.64
CA LYS A 52 17.28 2.42 4.29
C LYS A 52 16.70 2.56 5.70
N TYR A 53 15.45 2.18 5.89
CA TYR A 53 14.75 2.33 7.17
C TYR A 53 14.61 0.99 7.93
N GLY A 54 15.24 -0.06 7.46
CA GLY A 54 15.33 -1.35 8.15
C GLY A 54 13.96 -2.01 8.35
N PHE A 55 13.14 -2.09 7.30
CA PHE A 55 11.78 -2.63 7.38
C PHE A 55 11.75 -4.06 7.92
N SER A 56 12.73 -4.90 7.56
CA SER A 56 12.86 -6.28 8.07
C SER A 56 13.03 -6.39 9.59
N THR A 57 13.40 -5.30 10.25
CA THR A 57 13.66 -5.25 11.69
C THR A 57 12.57 -4.53 12.48
N ILE A 58 11.44 -4.20 11.83
CA ILE A 58 10.28 -3.57 12.45
C ILE A 58 9.33 -4.67 12.90
N SER A 59 9.15 -4.82 14.20
CA SER A 59 8.31 -5.87 14.80
C SER A 59 7.03 -5.37 15.47
N ASN A 60 6.90 -4.06 15.67
CA ASN A 60 5.71 -3.44 16.24
C ASN A 60 5.57 -1.99 15.76
N TYR A 61 4.41 -1.38 16.06
CA TYR A 61 4.10 -0.03 15.65
C TYR A 61 5.07 1.03 16.21
N GLN A 62 5.55 0.84 17.42
CA GLN A 62 6.51 1.73 18.05
C GLN A 62 7.88 1.70 17.35
N ASP A 63 8.30 0.52 16.87
CA ASP A 63 9.51 0.40 16.05
C ASP A 63 9.35 1.14 14.74
N PHE A 64 8.18 1.00 14.09
CA PHE A 64 7.86 1.73 12.86
C PHE A 64 7.96 3.24 13.08
N GLN A 65 7.33 3.77 14.12
CA GLN A 65 7.38 5.21 14.44
C GLN A 65 8.79 5.73 14.70
N ARG A 66 9.66 4.92 15.32
CA ARG A 66 11.03 5.31 15.61
C ARG A 66 11.95 5.29 14.39
N LYS A 67 11.75 4.32 13.50
CA LYS A 67 12.65 4.07 12.36
C LYS A 67 12.24 4.80 11.10
N VAL A 68 10.95 4.96 10.87
CA VAL A 68 10.42 5.57 9.66
C VAL A 68 10.00 7.00 9.96
N PRO A 69 10.73 8.01 9.48
CA PRO A 69 10.42 9.39 9.79
C PRO A 69 9.18 9.86 9.02
N VAL A 70 8.48 10.83 9.59
CA VAL A 70 7.52 11.63 8.86
C VAL A 70 8.29 12.60 7.97
N VAL A 71 8.05 12.54 6.66
CA VAL A 71 8.78 13.33 5.66
C VAL A 71 7.84 14.21 4.87
N CYS A 72 8.35 15.32 4.33
CA CYS A 72 7.64 16.11 3.34
C CYS A 72 7.72 15.44 1.96
N TYR A 73 6.85 15.86 1.04
CA TYR A 73 6.87 15.33 -0.33
C TYR A 73 8.24 15.52 -1.00
N GLU A 74 8.84 16.65 -0.79
CA GLU A 74 10.14 17.05 -1.36
C GLU A 74 11.28 16.10 -0.95
N ASP A 75 11.21 15.55 0.26
CA ASP A 75 12.16 14.55 0.76
C ASP A 75 11.95 13.18 0.11
N PHE A 76 10.71 12.90 -0.30
CA PHE A 76 10.32 11.63 -0.93
C PHE A 76 10.39 11.66 -2.45
N GLU A 77 10.33 12.85 -3.06
CA GLU A 77 10.33 13.07 -4.52
C GLU A 77 11.47 12.33 -5.24
N PRO A 78 12.72 12.28 -4.72
CA PRO A 78 13.82 11.56 -5.38
C PRO A 78 13.53 10.07 -5.59
N TYR A 79 12.84 9.42 -4.67
CA TYR A 79 12.44 8.01 -4.80
C TYR A 79 11.34 7.84 -5.85
N ILE A 80 10.37 8.75 -5.86
CA ILE A 80 9.31 8.77 -6.88
C ILE A 80 9.92 8.95 -8.26
N GLU A 81 10.88 9.86 -8.40
CA GLU A 81 11.51 10.13 -9.70
C GLU A 81 12.32 8.93 -10.20
N LYS A 82 13.08 8.25 -9.35
CA LYS A 82 13.75 6.98 -9.70
C LYS A 82 12.75 5.94 -10.20
N ALA A 83 11.63 5.77 -9.50
CA ALA A 83 10.58 4.82 -9.89
C ALA A 83 9.94 5.22 -11.23
N ARG A 84 9.72 6.51 -11.49
CA ARG A 84 9.21 7.03 -12.76
C ARG A 84 10.17 6.81 -13.93
N GLN A 85 11.47 6.83 -13.68
CA GLN A 85 12.51 6.50 -14.66
C GLN A 85 12.62 5.00 -14.95
N GLY A 86 11.78 4.19 -14.29
CA GLY A 86 11.70 2.74 -14.51
C GLY A 86 12.63 1.92 -13.61
N GLN A 87 13.29 2.55 -12.63
CA GLN A 87 14.08 1.82 -11.63
C GLN A 87 13.17 0.91 -10.82
N LYS A 88 13.58 -0.34 -10.67
CA LYS A 88 12.86 -1.37 -9.89
C LYS A 88 13.24 -1.26 -8.42
N ASP A 89 12.38 -1.79 -7.57
CA ASP A 89 12.66 -2.02 -6.15
C ASP A 89 13.08 -0.75 -5.38
N VAL A 90 12.52 0.41 -5.76
CA VAL A 90 12.83 1.69 -5.10
C VAL A 90 11.99 1.86 -3.83
N ILE A 91 10.67 1.90 -3.96
CA ILE A 91 9.72 2.08 -2.87
C ILE A 91 8.73 0.92 -2.76
N TRP A 92 8.63 0.11 -3.81
CA TRP A 92 7.80 -1.09 -3.88
C TRP A 92 8.50 -2.13 -4.75
N PRO A 93 8.31 -3.43 -4.52
CA PRO A 93 8.92 -4.49 -5.31
C PRO A 93 8.58 -4.39 -6.80
N GLY A 94 9.58 -4.58 -7.64
CA GLY A 94 9.44 -4.53 -9.08
C GLY A 94 9.34 -3.11 -9.64
N GLN A 95 8.92 -3.01 -10.89
CA GLN A 95 8.75 -1.74 -11.59
C GLN A 95 7.35 -1.19 -11.41
N ILE A 96 7.24 0.04 -10.91
CA ILE A 96 5.98 0.77 -10.83
C ILE A 96 5.65 1.32 -12.23
N LYS A 97 4.50 0.95 -12.77
CA LYS A 97 4.07 1.32 -14.13
C LYS A 97 2.99 2.41 -14.15
N GLN A 98 2.32 2.64 -13.03
CA GLN A 98 1.21 3.57 -12.93
C GLN A 98 1.46 4.58 -11.82
N PHE A 99 1.31 5.85 -12.14
CA PHE A 99 1.46 6.95 -11.20
C PHE A 99 0.23 7.84 -11.24
N ALA A 100 -0.31 8.16 -10.06
CA ALA A 100 -1.32 9.19 -9.95
C ALA A 100 -0.65 10.57 -9.92
N LYS A 101 -1.26 11.53 -10.59
CA LYS A 101 -0.80 12.92 -10.59
C LYS A 101 -1.87 13.80 -9.96
N SER A 102 -1.48 14.59 -8.97
CA SER A 102 -2.41 15.55 -8.37
C SER A 102 -2.69 16.72 -9.33
N SER A 103 -3.94 17.19 -9.37
CA SER A 103 -4.25 18.48 -9.98
C SER A 103 -3.71 19.56 -9.05
N GLY A 104 -2.57 20.18 -9.41
CA GLY A 104 -2.03 21.29 -8.61
C GLY A 104 -3.06 22.42 -8.52
N THR A 105 -3.60 22.65 -7.33
CA THR A 105 -4.37 23.85 -7.03
C THR A 105 -3.42 24.91 -6.54
N THR A 106 -3.41 26.05 -7.22
CA THR A 106 -2.70 27.30 -6.86
C THR A 106 -1.19 27.16 -6.58
N ASN A 107 -0.36 27.53 -7.58
CA ASN A 107 1.11 27.71 -7.51
C ASN A 107 1.97 26.49 -7.13
N ALA A 108 1.40 25.33 -6.86
CA ALA A 108 2.17 24.13 -6.59
C ALA A 108 2.37 23.33 -7.88
N LYS A 109 3.60 22.93 -8.16
CA LYS A 109 3.89 21.90 -9.16
C LYS A 109 3.03 20.67 -8.88
N SER A 110 2.44 20.10 -9.92
CA SER A 110 1.73 18.82 -9.78
C SER A 110 2.65 17.78 -9.17
N LYS A 111 2.18 17.12 -8.10
CA LYS A 111 2.93 16.06 -7.40
C LYS A 111 2.45 14.68 -7.90
N TYR A 112 3.35 13.74 -8.00
CA TYR A 112 3.07 12.35 -8.37
C TYR A 112 2.93 11.47 -7.15
#